data_448ba427190fe3365365c65b764910ed
#
_entry.id   448ba427190fe3365365c65b764910ed
#
_cell.length_a   1.000
_cell.length_b   1.000
_cell.length_c   1.000
_cell.angle_alpha   90.00
_cell.angle_beta   90.00
_cell.angle_gamma   90.00
#
_symmetry.space_group_name_H-M   'P 1'
#
loop_
_entity.id
_entity.type
_entity.pdbx_description
1 polymer ?
#
loop_
_entity_poly.entity_id
_entity_poly.type
_entity_poly.pdbx_seq_one_letter_code
_entity_poly.pdbx_strand_id
1 'polypeptide(L)'
;MLLETTMKYYDKKYDLNCAECILVAANEEYDLNISKQTLMTMASFGGGMAIGSTCGAATGAIATLGIMFTDDRGHNSPHVREMTGRFLSEFNRRMGTLDCIPLKDKYFEFETRCSKMMRVSAEVLEEIVEEYKTIYSINR
;
A
#
# COMPACT_ATOMS: atom_id res chain seq x y z
N MET A 1 -5.97 6.17 12.54
CA MET A 1 -6.09 6.31 11.08
C MET A 1 -4.92 5.63 10.40
N LEU A 2 -5.09 5.24 9.16
CA LEU A 2 -4.07 4.44 8.45
C LEU A 2 -2.72 5.15 8.35
N LEU A 3 -2.73 6.46 8.13
CA LEU A 3 -1.49 7.24 8.08
C LEU A 3 -0.67 7.08 9.36
N GLU A 4 -1.29 7.24 10.50
CA GLU A 4 -0.62 7.13 11.80
C GLU A 4 -0.07 5.73 12.03
N THR A 5 -0.88 4.72 11.72
CA THR A 5 -0.47 3.32 11.87
C THR A 5 0.66 2.97 10.93
N THR A 6 0.61 3.48 9.69
CA THR A 6 1.68 3.29 8.72
C THR A 6 2.99 3.90 9.20
N MET A 7 2.94 5.12 9.70
CA MET A 7 4.17 5.78 10.18
C MET A 7 4.71 5.12 11.45
N LYS A 8 3.85 4.56 12.28
CA LYS A 8 4.26 3.73 13.42
C LYS A 8 5.12 2.55 12.96
N TYR A 9 4.63 1.78 11.98
CA TYR A 9 5.34 0.60 11.50
C TYR A 9 6.52 0.93 10.58
N TYR A 10 6.59 2.16 10.10
CA TYR A 10 7.74 2.60 9.29
C TYR A 10 8.98 2.90 10.15
N ASP A 11 8.85 2.92 11.46
CA ASP A 11 9.99 3.06 12.37
C ASP A 11 11.00 1.93 12.10
N LYS A 12 12.27 2.28 12.12
CA LYS A 12 13.39 1.34 11.84
C LYS A 12 13.39 0.11 12.71
N LYS A 13 12.84 0.19 13.91
CA LYS A 13 12.80 -0.95 14.85
C LYS A 13 12.00 -2.14 14.30
N TYR A 14 11.03 -1.90 13.42
CA TYR A 14 10.26 -2.97 12.79
C TYR A 14 10.96 -3.60 11.60
N ASP A 15 11.90 -2.89 11.00
CA ASP A 15 12.74 -3.37 9.89
C ASP A 15 11.92 -3.94 8.72
N LEU A 16 10.91 -3.20 8.30
CA LEU A 16 10.02 -3.60 7.20
C LEU A 16 10.35 -2.81 5.93
N ASN A 17 10.25 -3.45 4.78
CA ASN A 17 10.31 -2.70 3.53
C ASN A 17 8.98 -1.94 3.32
N CYS A 18 8.93 -1.09 2.28
CA CYS A 18 7.75 -0.24 2.04
C CYS A 18 6.48 -1.05 1.84
N ALA A 19 6.54 -2.16 1.08
CA ALA A 19 5.38 -2.99 0.82
C ALA A 19 4.92 -3.74 2.06
N GLU A 20 5.85 -4.31 2.80
CA GLU A 20 5.55 -4.97 4.08
C GLU A 20 4.91 -4.00 5.06
N CYS A 21 5.46 -2.80 5.16
CA CYS A 21 4.99 -1.79 6.11
C CYS A 21 3.52 -1.40 5.85
N ILE A 22 3.17 -1.11 4.60
CA ILE A 22 1.79 -0.75 4.24
C ILE A 22 0.83 -1.89 4.59
N LEU A 23 1.18 -3.13 4.26
CA LEU A 23 0.30 -4.26 4.52
C LEU A 23 0.14 -4.54 6.02
N VAL A 24 1.24 -4.47 6.78
CA VAL A 24 1.18 -4.65 8.25
C VAL A 24 0.30 -3.56 8.88
N ALA A 25 0.47 -2.31 8.45
CA ALA A 25 -0.33 -1.21 8.96
C ALA A 25 -1.82 -1.39 8.65
N ALA A 26 -2.14 -1.77 7.42
CA ALA A 26 -3.51 -2.02 7.01
C ALA A 26 -4.12 -3.20 7.79
N ASN A 27 -3.34 -4.24 8.03
CA ASN A 27 -3.76 -5.38 8.82
C ASN A 27 -4.23 -4.95 10.22
N GLU A 28 -3.46 -4.09 10.88
CA GLU A 28 -3.85 -3.57 12.20
C GLU A 28 -5.05 -2.64 12.09
N GLU A 29 -5.00 -1.66 11.20
CA GLU A 29 -6.01 -0.61 11.09
C GLU A 29 -7.40 -1.15 10.71
N TYR A 30 -7.43 -2.15 9.83
CA TYR A 30 -8.69 -2.70 9.31
C TYR A 30 -9.03 -4.06 9.90
N ASP A 31 -8.24 -4.53 10.85
CA ASP A 31 -8.46 -5.82 11.54
C ASP A 31 -8.64 -6.97 10.54
N LEU A 32 -7.66 -7.11 9.64
CA LEU A 32 -7.76 -8.05 8.52
C LEU A 32 -7.41 -9.49 8.89
N ASN A 33 -6.74 -9.68 10.02
CA ASN A 33 -6.30 -11.00 10.46
C ASN A 33 -5.47 -11.74 9.40
N ILE A 34 -4.52 -11.03 8.80
CA ILE A 34 -3.66 -11.57 7.75
C ILE A 34 -2.67 -12.57 8.33
N SER A 35 -2.53 -13.73 7.69
CA SER A 35 -1.55 -14.74 8.13
C SER A 35 -0.12 -14.23 7.92
N LYS A 36 0.81 -14.78 8.71
CA LYS A 36 2.23 -14.48 8.52
C LYS A 36 2.69 -14.82 7.11
N GLN A 37 2.21 -15.93 6.55
CA GLN A 37 2.59 -16.34 5.20
C GLN A 37 2.15 -15.30 4.16
N THR A 38 0.96 -14.74 4.31
CA THR A 38 0.49 -13.68 3.42
C THR A 38 1.36 -12.42 3.54
N LEU A 39 1.70 -12.03 4.76
CA LEU A 39 2.60 -10.88 4.98
C LEU A 39 3.96 -11.11 4.32
N MET A 40 4.47 -12.34 4.37
CA MET A 40 5.76 -12.69 3.79
C MET A 40 5.79 -12.52 2.26
N THR A 41 4.65 -12.56 1.59
CA THR A 41 4.61 -12.34 0.13
C THR A 41 5.11 -10.96 -0.26
N MET A 42 5.08 -9.99 0.65
CA MET A 42 5.52 -8.63 0.37
C MET A 42 7.05 -8.46 0.44
N ALA A 43 7.78 -9.46 0.90
CA ALA A 43 9.23 -9.36 1.05
C ALA A 43 9.95 -9.05 -0.27
N SER A 44 9.44 -9.57 -1.39
CA SER A 44 10.05 -9.38 -2.71
C SER A 44 9.68 -8.07 -3.39
N PHE A 45 8.76 -7.29 -2.81
CA PHE A 45 8.26 -6.06 -3.43
C PHE A 45 8.99 -4.79 -2.97
N GLY A 46 9.90 -4.89 -2.00
CA GLY A 46 10.68 -3.76 -1.56
C GLY A 46 11.67 -3.30 -2.63
N GLY A 47 12.06 -2.02 -2.58
CA GLY A 47 13.01 -1.46 -3.54
C GLY A 47 12.50 -1.46 -4.97
N GLY A 48 11.19 -1.31 -5.17
CA GLY A 48 10.60 -1.36 -6.50
C GLY A 48 10.77 -2.73 -7.14
N MET A 49 10.43 -3.78 -6.39
CA MET A 49 10.61 -5.19 -6.81
C MET A 49 12.11 -5.49 -7.07
N ALA A 50 12.97 -4.92 -6.22
CA ALA A 50 14.42 -5.09 -6.26
C ALA A 50 15.12 -4.48 -7.49
N ILE A 51 14.38 -3.91 -8.42
CA ILE A 51 14.93 -3.33 -9.66
C ILE A 51 14.61 -1.84 -9.84
N GLY A 52 14.10 -1.21 -8.80
CA GLY A 52 13.75 0.22 -8.89
C GLY A 52 12.49 0.50 -9.71
N SER A 53 11.67 -0.51 -9.96
CA SER A 53 10.40 -0.38 -10.68
C SER A 53 9.31 0.14 -9.74
N THR A 54 8.09 -0.37 -9.80
CA THR A 54 6.96 0.16 -9.06
C THR A 54 7.22 0.26 -7.55
N CYS A 55 6.95 1.41 -6.98
CA CYS A 55 7.18 1.71 -5.56
C CYS A 55 6.48 0.69 -4.65
N GLY A 56 7.22 0.19 -3.64
CA GLY A 56 6.68 -0.77 -2.67
C GLY A 56 5.50 -0.23 -1.86
N ALA A 57 5.47 1.07 -1.61
CA ALA A 57 4.33 1.69 -0.95
C ALA A 57 3.04 1.53 -1.79
N ALA A 58 3.17 1.56 -3.11
CA ALA A 58 2.04 1.35 -4.01
C ALA A 58 1.67 -0.13 -4.12
N THR A 59 2.65 -1.02 -4.28
CA THR A 59 2.35 -2.46 -4.40
C THR A 59 1.74 -3.02 -3.12
N GLY A 60 2.22 -2.61 -1.96
CA GLY A 60 1.63 -3.00 -0.68
C GLY A 60 0.18 -2.53 -0.53
N ALA A 61 -0.11 -1.33 -1.02
CA ALA A 61 -1.46 -0.78 -0.99
C ALA A 61 -2.42 -1.58 -1.88
N ILE A 62 -2.03 -1.91 -3.10
CA ILE A 62 -2.90 -2.70 -3.97
C ILE A 62 -3.07 -4.13 -3.49
N ALA A 63 -2.06 -4.70 -2.82
CA ALA A 63 -2.21 -5.98 -2.15
C ALA A 63 -3.28 -5.90 -1.06
N THR A 64 -3.30 -4.81 -0.29
CA THR A 64 -4.34 -4.56 0.71
C THR A 64 -5.72 -4.54 0.08
N LEU A 65 -5.88 -3.83 -1.03
CA LEU A 65 -7.17 -3.79 -1.74
C LEU A 65 -7.62 -5.18 -2.18
N GLY A 66 -6.68 -5.99 -2.67
CA GLY A 66 -6.96 -7.37 -3.05
C GLY A 66 -7.47 -8.20 -1.88
N ILE A 67 -6.84 -8.08 -0.72
CA ILE A 67 -7.25 -8.82 0.48
C ILE A 67 -8.65 -8.38 0.95
N MET A 68 -8.90 -7.08 0.96
CA MET A 68 -10.14 -6.55 1.52
C MET A 68 -11.36 -6.76 0.62
N PHE A 69 -11.17 -6.71 -0.69
CA PHE A 69 -12.30 -6.56 -1.61
C PHE A 69 -12.43 -7.67 -2.66
N THR A 70 -11.51 -8.64 -2.70
CA THR A 70 -11.64 -9.77 -3.61
C THR A 70 -12.67 -10.73 -3.05
N ASP A 71 -13.65 -11.11 -3.89
CA ASP A 71 -14.67 -12.08 -3.50
C ASP A 71 -14.15 -13.51 -3.54
N ASP A 72 -13.64 -13.91 -4.70
CA ASP A 72 -13.11 -15.26 -4.94
C ASP A 72 -11.75 -15.18 -5.64
N ARG A 73 -11.71 -14.48 -6.76
CA ARG A 73 -10.51 -14.30 -7.56
C ARG A 73 -10.61 -13.02 -8.40
N GLY A 74 -9.51 -12.59 -9.00
CA GLY A 74 -9.44 -11.32 -9.72
C GLY A 74 -10.51 -11.17 -10.81
N HIS A 75 -10.70 -12.20 -11.65
CA HIS A 75 -11.66 -12.12 -12.76
C HIS A 75 -13.12 -12.07 -12.30
N ASN A 76 -13.40 -12.48 -11.05
CA ASN A 76 -14.73 -12.39 -10.45
C ASN A 76 -14.91 -11.16 -9.57
N SER A 77 -13.92 -10.29 -9.53
CA SER A 77 -13.93 -9.11 -8.65
C SER A 77 -13.58 -7.86 -9.45
N PRO A 78 -14.45 -7.45 -10.41
CA PRO A 78 -14.15 -6.31 -11.28
C PRO A 78 -13.93 -5.01 -10.52
N HIS A 79 -14.57 -4.84 -9.37
CA HIS A 79 -14.37 -3.67 -8.52
C HIS A 79 -12.94 -3.57 -7.97
N VAL A 80 -12.29 -4.71 -7.72
CA VAL A 80 -10.89 -4.71 -7.25
C VAL A 80 -9.97 -4.13 -8.33
N ARG A 81 -10.20 -4.50 -9.59
CA ARG A 81 -9.44 -3.95 -10.71
C ARG A 81 -9.65 -2.44 -10.84
N GLU A 82 -10.88 -1.99 -10.70
CA GLU A 82 -11.21 -0.56 -10.72
C GLU A 82 -10.49 0.19 -9.58
N MET A 83 -10.57 -0.34 -8.37
CA MET A 83 -9.94 0.26 -7.20
C MET A 83 -8.42 0.32 -7.34
N THR A 84 -7.81 -0.73 -7.86
CA THR A 84 -6.37 -0.79 -8.12
C THR A 84 -5.96 0.30 -9.11
N GLY A 85 -6.69 0.43 -10.21
CA GLY A 85 -6.44 1.47 -11.21
C GLY A 85 -6.59 2.87 -10.62
N ARG A 86 -7.62 3.08 -9.80
CA ARG A 86 -7.83 4.38 -9.14
C ARG A 86 -6.72 4.71 -8.16
N PHE A 87 -6.28 3.72 -7.37
CA PHE A 87 -5.18 3.94 -6.45
C PHE A 87 -3.91 4.36 -7.19
N LEU A 88 -3.53 3.58 -8.20
CA LEU A 88 -2.30 3.86 -8.95
C LEU A 88 -2.36 5.20 -9.69
N SER A 89 -3.52 5.53 -10.27
CA SER A 89 -3.70 6.82 -10.94
C SER A 89 -3.57 7.99 -9.97
N GLU A 90 -4.19 7.91 -8.81
CA GLU A 90 -4.14 8.98 -7.82
C GLU A 90 -2.76 9.11 -7.18
N PHE A 91 -2.11 7.99 -6.87
CA PHE A 91 -0.73 8.01 -6.38
C PHE A 91 0.20 8.66 -7.41
N ASN A 92 0.08 8.24 -8.67
CA ASN A 92 0.88 8.82 -9.76
C ASN A 92 0.61 10.31 -9.92
N ARG A 93 -0.64 10.74 -9.81
CA ARG A 93 -1.00 12.17 -9.92
C ARG A 93 -0.32 12.98 -8.82
N ARG A 94 -0.34 12.50 -7.58
CA ARG A 94 0.26 13.21 -6.43
C ARG A 94 1.78 13.17 -6.43
N MET A 95 2.37 12.07 -6.89
CA MET A 95 3.81 11.84 -6.78
C MET A 95 4.59 12.08 -8.07
N GLY A 96 3.91 12.11 -9.21
CA GLY A 96 4.52 12.34 -10.53
C GLY A 96 5.00 11.09 -11.22
N THR A 97 5.15 9.96 -10.53
CA THR A 97 5.54 8.68 -11.08
C THR A 97 5.18 7.57 -10.11
N LEU A 98 5.14 6.33 -10.60
CA LEU A 98 4.96 5.13 -9.77
C LEU A 98 6.29 4.46 -9.45
N ASP A 99 7.38 4.85 -10.13
CA ASP A 99 8.62 4.09 -10.09
C ASP A 99 9.52 4.49 -8.92
N CYS A 100 10.09 3.47 -8.28
CA CYS A 100 10.92 3.61 -7.09
C CYS A 100 12.12 4.54 -7.31
N ILE A 101 12.90 4.34 -8.38
CA ILE A 101 14.11 5.13 -8.61
C ILE A 101 13.80 6.62 -8.77
N PRO A 102 12.90 7.05 -9.68
CA PRO A 102 12.57 8.48 -9.78
C PRO A 102 11.97 9.06 -8.50
N LEU A 103 11.16 8.28 -7.76
CA LEU A 103 10.60 8.73 -6.49
C LEU A 103 11.69 8.97 -5.45
N LYS A 104 12.65 8.06 -5.34
CA LYS A 104 13.78 8.24 -4.43
C LYS A 104 14.62 9.43 -4.82
N ASP A 105 14.89 9.62 -6.10
CA ASP A 105 15.67 10.76 -6.58
C ASP A 105 15.02 12.09 -6.17
N LYS A 106 13.70 12.14 -6.12
CA LYS A 106 12.97 13.36 -5.81
C LYS A 106 12.67 13.54 -4.33
N TYR A 107 12.34 12.46 -3.61
CA TYR A 107 11.75 12.56 -2.28
C TYR A 107 12.53 11.87 -1.16
N PHE A 108 13.49 10.99 -1.48
CA PHE A 108 14.23 10.27 -0.45
C PHE A 108 15.12 11.25 0.35
N GLU A 109 15.05 11.13 1.68
CA GLU A 109 15.91 11.87 2.59
C GLU A 109 16.59 10.87 3.53
N PHE A 110 17.82 11.18 3.94
CA PHE A 110 18.61 10.25 4.73
C PHE A 110 17.93 9.85 6.04
N GLU A 111 17.34 10.81 6.75
CA GLU A 111 16.71 10.53 8.04
C GLU A 111 15.32 9.94 7.93
N THR A 112 14.51 10.46 7.01
CA THR A 112 13.12 10.06 6.85
C THR A 112 12.89 9.01 5.77
N ARG A 113 13.94 8.71 4.99
CA ARG A 113 13.94 7.70 3.94
C ARG A 113 12.79 7.94 2.93
N CYS A 114 11.93 6.97 2.73
CA CYS A 114 10.80 7.06 1.79
C CYS A 114 9.50 7.54 2.48
N SER A 115 9.60 8.31 3.55
CA SER A 115 8.46 8.77 4.33
C SER A 115 7.38 9.42 3.47
N LYS A 116 7.76 10.24 2.48
CA LYS A 116 6.81 10.90 1.60
C LYS A 116 5.95 9.91 0.83
N MET A 117 6.57 8.87 0.26
CA MET A 117 5.86 7.83 -0.48
C MET A 117 4.91 7.04 0.44
N MET A 118 5.37 6.74 1.66
CA MET A 118 4.55 6.02 2.63
C MET A 118 3.32 6.82 3.04
N ARG A 119 3.49 8.11 3.31
CA ARG A 119 2.40 9.00 3.70
C ARG A 119 1.35 9.12 2.62
N VAL A 120 1.78 9.39 1.38
CA VAL A 120 0.84 9.55 0.27
C VAL A 120 0.11 8.25 -0.02
N SER A 121 0.83 7.12 -0.01
CA SER A 121 0.19 5.82 -0.19
C SER A 121 -0.88 5.55 0.87
N ALA A 122 -0.57 5.79 2.14
CA ALA A 122 -1.53 5.58 3.23
C ALA A 122 -2.76 6.47 3.07
N GLU A 123 -2.57 7.73 2.72
CA GLU A 123 -3.67 8.68 2.51
C GLU A 123 -4.58 8.24 1.37
N VAL A 124 -4.00 7.91 0.21
CA VAL A 124 -4.79 7.48 -0.96
C VAL A 124 -5.51 6.17 -0.68
N LEU A 125 -4.82 5.21 -0.07
CA LEU A 125 -5.42 3.93 0.27
C LEU A 125 -6.62 4.10 1.21
N GLU A 126 -6.47 4.91 2.26
CA GLU A 126 -7.57 5.15 3.20
C GLU A 126 -8.77 5.78 2.50
N GLU A 127 -8.54 6.78 1.66
CA GLU A 127 -9.62 7.43 0.90
C GLU A 127 -10.40 6.42 0.05
N ILE A 128 -9.70 5.55 -0.67
CA ILE A 128 -10.32 4.55 -1.53
C ILE A 128 -11.06 3.50 -0.69
N VAL A 129 -10.45 3.01 0.39
CA VAL A 129 -11.07 2.03 1.27
C VAL A 129 -12.39 2.57 1.85
N GLU A 130 -12.38 3.80 2.37
CA GLU A 130 -13.57 4.40 2.96
C GLU A 130 -14.69 4.56 1.94
N GLU A 131 -14.38 4.98 0.72
CA GLU A 131 -15.35 5.13 -0.35
C GLU A 131 -16.00 3.79 -0.71
N TYR A 132 -15.18 2.77 -0.94
CA TYR A 132 -15.68 1.47 -1.40
C TYR A 132 -16.31 0.63 -0.29
N LYS A 133 -15.92 0.80 0.95
CA LYS A 133 -16.62 0.19 2.08
C LYS A 133 -18.09 0.62 2.11
N THR A 134 -18.34 1.90 1.87
CA THR A 134 -19.69 2.44 1.83
C THR A 134 -20.49 1.85 0.67
N ILE A 135 -19.86 1.76 -0.52
CA ILE A 135 -20.51 1.25 -1.73
C ILE A 135 -20.82 -0.24 -1.62
N TYR A 136 -19.87 -1.04 -1.12
CA TYR A 136 -20.00 -2.50 -1.12
C TYR A 136 -20.39 -3.10 0.23
N SER A 137 -20.65 -2.27 1.23
CA SER A 137 -21.08 -2.71 2.58
C SER A 137 -20.16 -3.76 3.19
N ILE A 138 -18.84 -3.59 3.01
CA ILE A 138 -17.85 -4.53 3.52
C ILE A 138 -17.48 -4.15 4.95
N ASN A 139 -17.59 -5.13 5.86
CA ASN A 139 -17.30 -4.96 7.30
C ASN A 139 -15.93 -5.55 7.66
N ARG A 140 -14.88 -5.05 7.06
CA ARG A 140 -13.52 -5.47 7.37
C ARG A 140 -12.65 -4.30 7.80
#